data_c2a3af2b9632efcc761eb4fb2f6021bc
#
_entry.id   c2a3af2b9632efcc761eb4fb2f6021bc
#
_cell.length_a   1.000
_cell.length_b   1.000
_cell.length_c   1.000
_cell.angle_alpha   90.00
_cell.angle_beta   90.00
_cell.angle_gamma   90.00
#
_symmetry.space_group_name_H-M   'P 1'
#
loop_
_entity.id
_entity.type
_entity.pdbx_description
1 polymer ?
#
loop_
_entity_poly.entity_id
_entity_poly.type
_entity_poly.pdbx_seq_one_letter_code
_entity_poly.pdbx_strand_id
1 'polypeptide(L)'
;GYGSSPGVATGPVKIIEDIEEADRIEEGDVIVTEMTAPDMVPAMKRSAGILTDEGGMTSHAAIVSRELGVPAVVGCGGATRTLENGQMVTVDGEMGTVRNGTLATDTPVVEPGSNDDDPVGTRPKPVTATEVKVNVSIPEAASRAAQTWADGVGLLRIEHLVLSLGKTPERYIADEGSEAYVKELMDGVRTVAEEFYPRPVRVRTLDAPT
;
A
#
# COMPACT_ATOMS: atom_id res chain seq x y z
N GLY A 1 16.24 -9.27 -2.55
CA GLY A 1 15.43 -8.22 -3.18
C GLY A 1 15.71 -6.86 -2.59
N TYR A 2 14.93 -5.88 -3.01
CA TYR A 2 14.99 -4.53 -2.43
C TYR A 2 13.92 -4.40 -1.36
N GLY A 3 14.30 -4.02 -0.13
CA GLY A 3 13.35 -3.66 0.91
C GLY A 3 12.61 -2.39 0.50
N SER A 4 11.31 -2.48 0.29
CA SER A 4 10.54 -1.39 -0.30
C SER A 4 9.50 -0.77 0.63
N SER A 5 9.09 -1.49 1.65
CA SER A 5 8.23 -1.00 2.72
C SER A 5 8.73 -1.58 4.04
N PRO A 6 9.08 -0.75 5.03
CA PRO A 6 9.71 -1.22 6.26
C PRO A 6 8.76 -2.06 7.11
N GLY A 7 9.36 -2.82 8.04
CA GLY A 7 8.67 -3.70 8.96
C GLY A 7 9.05 -5.16 8.73
N VAL A 8 8.67 -5.99 9.71
CA VAL A 8 8.89 -7.43 9.69
C VAL A 8 7.55 -8.13 9.85
N ALA A 9 7.26 -9.06 8.96
CA ALA A 9 6.04 -9.85 9.02
C ALA A 9 6.34 -11.33 8.78
N THR A 10 5.56 -12.19 9.42
CA THR A 10 5.65 -13.63 9.25
C THR A 10 4.28 -14.18 8.88
N GLY A 11 4.24 -15.04 7.88
CA GLY A 11 2.99 -15.65 7.43
C GLY A 11 3.20 -16.76 6.42
N PRO A 12 2.15 -17.52 6.11
CA PRO A 12 2.20 -18.53 5.07
C PRO A 12 2.23 -17.88 3.69
N VAL A 13 3.04 -18.42 2.82
CA VAL A 13 3.17 -18.01 1.42
C VAL A 13 1.89 -18.32 0.64
N LYS A 14 1.43 -17.36 -0.13
CA LYS A 14 0.41 -17.53 -1.18
C LYS A 14 0.98 -17.02 -2.50
N ILE A 15 1.28 -17.94 -3.39
CA ILE A 15 1.74 -17.61 -4.74
C ILE A 15 0.53 -17.25 -5.58
N ILE A 16 0.56 -16.08 -6.20
CA ILE A 16 -0.47 -15.55 -7.07
C ILE A 16 0.11 -15.44 -8.47
N GLU A 17 -0.32 -16.30 -9.36
CA GLU A 17 0.08 -16.29 -10.77
C GLU A 17 -0.90 -15.48 -11.61
N ASP A 18 -2.19 -15.51 -11.24
CA ASP A 18 -3.26 -14.80 -11.93
C ASP A 18 -4.00 -13.87 -10.95
N ILE A 19 -4.44 -12.72 -11.45
CA ILE A 19 -5.14 -11.72 -10.63
C ILE A 19 -6.43 -12.27 -10.02
N GLU A 20 -7.09 -13.21 -10.70
CA GLU A 20 -8.30 -13.89 -10.22
C GLU A 20 -8.05 -14.69 -8.93
N GLU A 21 -6.79 -15.03 -8.65
CA GLU A 21 -6.40 -15.74 -7.43
C GLU A 21 -6.21 -14.81 -6.23
N ALA A 22 -6.19 -13.50 -6.43
CA ALA A 22 -6.02 -12.51 -5.36
C ALA A 22 -7.12 -12.60 -4.28
N ASP A 23 -8.31 -13.09 -4.64
CA ASP A 23 -9.40 -13.34 -3.69
C ASP A 23 -9.10 -14.45 -2.67
N ARG A 24 -8.14 -15.33 -2.97
CA ARG A 24 -7.70 -16.41 -2.07
C ARG A 24 -6.81 -15.95 -0.93
N ILE A 25 -6.37 -14.69 -0.95
CA ILE A 25 -5.54 -14.12 0.11
C ILE A 25 -6.37 -13.93 1.37
N GLU A 26 -5.94 -14.56 2.44
CA GLU A 26 -6.50 -14.43 3.78
C GLU A 26 -5.67 -13.44 4.61
N GLU A 27 -6.23 -13.00 5.73
CA GLU A 27 -5.51 -12.12 6.64
C GLU A 27 -4.31 -12.85 7.25
N GLY A 28 -3.14 -12.24 7.16
CA GLY A 28 -1.90 -12.85 7.65
C GLY A 28 -1.08 -13.60 6.60
N ASP A 29 -1.58 -13.79 5.39
CA ASP A 29 -0.83 -14.41 4.29
C ASP A 29 0.29 -13.49 3.78
N VAL A 30 1.36 -14.10 3.27
CA VAL A 30 2.42 -13.41 2.52
C VAL A 30 2.18 -13.62 1.03
N ILE A 31 1.85 -12.54 0.32
CA ILE A 31 1.68 -12.56 -1.14
C ILE A 31 3.04 -12.73 -1.80
N VAL A 32 3.12 -13.68 -2.73
CA VAL A 32 4.28 -13.89 -3.61
C VAL A 32 3.78 -13.89 -5.06
N THR A 33 4.25 -12.96 -5.86
CA THR A 33 3.82 -12.83 -7.27
C THR A 33 4.97 -12.33 -8.13
N GLU A 34 4.86 -12.49 -9.44
CA GLU A 34 5.82 -11.90 -10.36
C GLU A 34 5.78 -10.38 -10.29
N MET A 35 4.58 -9.78 -10.34
CA MET A 35 4.34 -8.35 -10.27
C MET A 35 2.95 -8.08 -9.69
N THR A 36 2.75 -6.96 -9.00
CA THR A 36 1.42 -6.55 -8.55
C THR A 36 0.72 -5.66 -9.56
N ALA A 37 -0.60 -5.76 -9.61
CA ALA A 37 -1.48 -4.90 -10.39
C ALA A 37 -2.41 -4.10 -9.47
N PRO A 38 -3.03 -3.00 -9.95
CA PRO A 38 -3.92 -2.18 -9.14
C PRO A 38 -5.10 -2.94 -8.52
N ASP A 39 -5.63 -3.93 -9.24
CA ASP A 39 -6.75 -4.77 -8.79
C ASP A 39 -6.38 -5.68 -7.61
N MET A 40 -5.07 -5.85 -7.33
CA MET A 40 -4.58 -6.61 -6.17
C MET A 40 -4.56 -5.80 -4.86
N VAL A 41 -4.84 -4.50 -4.88
CA VAL A 41 -4.80 -3.64 -3.68
C VAL A 41 -5.64 -4.19 -2.53
N PRO A 42 -6.88 -4.70 -2.73
CA PRO A 42 -7.65 -5.31 -1.65
C PRO A 42 -6.97 -6.54 -1.02
N ALA A 43 -6.29 -7.36 -1.81
CA ALA A 43 -5.52 -8.50 -1.33
C ALA A 43 -4.26 -8.05 -0.59
N MET A 44 -3.53 -7.07 -1.14
CA MET A 44 -2.35 -6.48 -0.51
C MET A 44 -2.67 -5.89 0.87
N LYS A 45 -3.87 -5.31 1.05
CA LYS A 45 -4.33 -4.76 2.33
C LYS A 45 -4.54 -5.83 3.40
N ARG A 46 -4.97 -7.03 3.01
CA ARG A 46 -5.18 -8.16 3.95
C ARG A 46 -3.89 -8.92 4.25
N SER A 47 -2.89 -8.81 3.39
CA SER A 47 -1.66 -9.57 3.52
C SER A 47 -0.78 -9.07 4.67
N ALA A 48 -0.04 -9.99 5.28
CA ALA A 48 0.99 -9.66 6.27
C ALA A 48 2.28 -9.13 5.62
N GLY A 49 2.58 -9.57 4.40
CA GLY A 49 3.77 -9.17 3.68
C GLY A 49 3.64 -9.38 2.17
N ILE A 50 4.49 -8.71 1.39
CA ILE A 50 4.44 -8.75 -0.06
C ILE A 50 5.84 -9.01 -0.63
N LEU A 51 5.93 -9.99 -1.52
CA LEU A 51 7.12 -10.33 -2.28
C LEU A 51 6.83 -10.25 -3.77
N THR A 52 7.68 -9.58 -4.52
CA THR A 52 7.59 -9.62 -5.99
C THR A 52 8.91 -10.01 -6.62
N ASP A 53 8.84 -10.81 -7.69
CA ASP A 53 10.03 -11.17 -8.45
C ASP A 53 10.57 -10.03 -9.25
N GLU A 54 9.68 -9.23 -9.83
CA GLU A 54 10.02 -8.04 -10.58
C GLU A 54 9.72 -6.76 -9.81
N GLY A 55 10.26 -5.65 -10.30
CA GLY A 55 10.03 -4.33 -9.76
C GLY A 55 11.20 -3.77 -8.97
N GLY A 56 11.10 -2.50 -8.67
CA GLY A 56 12.07 -1.70 -7.91
C GLY A 56 11.36 -0.73 -6.98
N MET A 57 12.11 0.18 -6.39
CA MET A 57 11.62 1.14 -5.38
C MET A 57 10.47 2.05 -5.85
N THR A 58 10.25 2.15 -7.15
CA THR A 58 9.18 2.96 -7.77
C THR A 58 8.10 2.10 -8.42
N SER A 59 8.14 0.77 -8.26
CA SER A 59 7.10 -0.13 -8.76
C SER A 59 5.77 0.05 -8.02
N HIS A 60 4.69 -0.42 -8.62
CA HIS A 60 3.36 -0.42 -8.00
C HIS A 60 3.39 -1.12 -6.63
N ALA A 61 4.00 -2.31 -6.54
CA ALA A 61 4.17 -3.04 -5.29
C ALA A 61 4.83 -2.18 -4.21
N ALA A 62 5.94 -1.51 -4.55
CA ALA A 62 6.72 -0.69 -3.62
C ALA A 62 5.95 0.56 -3.15
N ILE A 63 5.19 1.20 -4.03
CA ILE A 63 4.42 2.40 -3.68
C ILE A 63 3.25 2.02 -2.79
N VAL A 64 2.45 1.05 -3.20
CA VAL A 64 1.23 0.66 -2.49
C VAL A 64 1.56 0.02 -1.14
N SER A 65 2.56 -0.86 -1.06
CA SER A 65 2.95 -1.48 0.21
C SER A 65 3.38 -0.45 1.25
N ARG A 66 4.13 0.60 0.84
CA ARG A 66 4.48 1.72 1.73
C ARG A 66 3.27 2.49 2.21
N GLU A 67 2.32 2.77 1.32
CA GLU A 67 1.08 3.48 1.67
C GLU A 67 0.23 2.65 2.63
N LEU A 68 0.09 1.35 2.39
CA LEU A 68 -0.62 0.42 3.26
C LEU A 68 0.13 0.11 4.57
N GLY A 69 1.44 0.30 4.59
CA GLY A 69 2.31 -0.06 5.71
C GLY A 69 2.55 -1.57 5.84
N VAL A 70 2.38 -2.29 4.75
CA VAL A 70 2.64 -3.73 4.69
C VAL A 70 4.11 -3.94 4.33
N PRO A 71 4.89 -4.72 5.13
CA PRO A 71 6.28 -5.03 4.82
C PRO A 71 6.43 -5.65 3.44
N ALA A 72 7.38 -5.14 2.63
CA ALA A 72 7.52 -5.62 1.28
C ALA A 72 8.97 -5.69 0.80
N VAL A 73 9.26 -6.73 0.02
CA VAL A 73 10.52 -6.92 -0.70
C VAL A 73 10.21 -7.11 -2.18
N VAL A 74 10.79 -6.26 -3.02
CA VAL A 74 10.56 -6.29 -4.46
C VAL A 74 11.85 -6.66 -5.20
N GLY A 75 11.72 -7.15 -6.44
CA GLY A 75 12.88 -7.54 -7.24
C GLY A 75 13.61 -8.76 -6.68
N CYS A 76 12.87 -9.76 -6.20
CA CYS A 76 13.45 -10.99 -5.65
C CYS A 76 14.04 -11.91 -6.72
N GLY A 77 13.59 -11.80 -7.98
CA GLY A 77 14.13 -12.53 -9.12
C GLY A 77 13.78 -14.02 -9.19
N GLY A 78 12.99 -14.55 -8.28
CA GLY A 78 12.62 -15.97 -8.29
C GLY A 78 11.93 -16.46 -7.03
N ALA A 79 11.28 -15.59 -6.28
CA ALA A 79 10.51 -15.96 -5.09
C ALA A 79 9.37 -16.91 -5.45
N THR A 80 8.67 -16.65 -6.58
CA THR A 80 7.59 -17.51 -7.08
C THR A 80 8.04 -18.94 -7.41
N ARG A 81 9.31 -19.13 -7.77
CA ARG A 81 9.89 -20.43 -8.13
C ARG A 81 10.59 -21.13 -6.97
N THR A 82 10.94 -20.38 -5.92
CA THR A 82 11.75 -20.88 -4.80
C THR A 82 10.89 -21.21 -3.59
N LEU A 83 9.79 -20.47 -3.40
CA LEU A 83 8.87 -20.66 -2.29
C LEU A 83 7.69 -21.55 -2.71
N GLU A 84 7.06 -22.18 -1.72
CA GLU A 84 5.92 -23.05 -1.92
C GLU A 84 4.69 -22.48 -1.17
N ASN A 85 3.49 -22.71 -1.73
CA ASN A 85 2.23 -22.32 -1.09
C ASN A 85 2.13 -22.94 0.32
N GLY A 86 1.77 -22.14 1.31
CA GLY A 86 1.67 -22.57 2.70
C GLY A 86 3.00 -22.61 3.45
N GLN A 87 4.14 -22.40 2.79
CA GLN A 87 5.44 -22.29 3.45
C GLN A 87 5.47 -21.08 4.36
N MET A 88 5.83 -21.26 5.62
CA MET A 88 6.01 -20.13 6.55
C MET A 88 7.27 -19.36 6.22
N VAL A 89 7.14 -18.05 6.02
CA VAL A 89 8.28 -17.16 5.78
C VAL A 89 8.21 -15.93 6.65
N THR A 90 9.37 -15.36 6.94
CA THR A 90 9.49 -14.03 7.53
C THR A 90 10.05 -13.07 6.50
N VAL A 91 9.32 -11.99 6.27
CA VAL A 91 9.65 -10.89 5.36
C VAL A 91 10.19 -9.73 6.19
N ASP A 92 11.40 -9.29 5.89
CA ASP A 92 12.00 -8.08 6.46
C ASP A 92 12.07 -7.04 5.35
N GLY A 93 11.10 -6.14 5.36
CA GLY A 93 10.96 -5.09 4.35
C GLY A 93 11.95 -3.93 4.51
N GLU A 94 12.63 -3.82 5.64
CA GLU A 94 13.69 -2.84 5.84
C GLU A 94 15.03 -3.34 5.28
N MET A 95 15.39 -4.59 5.63
CA MET A 95 16.63 -5.20 5.17
C MET A 95 16.55 -5.80 3.77
N GLY A 96 15.34 -5.91 3.19
CA GLY A 96 15.13 -6.54 1.87
C GLY A 96 15.41 -8.04 1.86
N THR A 97 15.18 -8.72 2.97
CA THR A 97 15.47 -10.15 3.14
C THR A 97 14.20 -10.95 3.41
N VAL A 98 14.21 -12.19 2.94
CA VAL A 98 13.16 -13.17 3.19
C VAL A 98 13.82 -14.42 3.80
N ARG A 99 13.27 -14.91 4.89
CA ARG A 99 13.80 -16.06 5.63
C ARG A 99 12.73 -17.13 5.73
N ASN A 100 13.17 -18.39 5.67
CA ASN A 100 12.27 -19.52 5.89
C ASN A 100 11.95 -19.67 7.38
N GLY A 101 10.69 -19.94 7.68
CA GLY A 101 10.20 -20.16 9.04
C GLY A 101 9.85 -18.87 9.79
N THR A 102 9.36 -19.05 11.00
CA THR A 102 9.14 -17.99 11.97
C THR A 102 10.47 -17.62 12.62
N LEU A 103 10.75 -16.33 12.73
CA LEU A 103 11.83 -15.92 13.64
C LEU A 103 11.40 -16.35 15.05
N ALA A 104 12.24 -17.16 15.72
CA ALA A 104 12.11 -17.33 17.16
C ALA A 104 12.27 -15.93 17.77
N THR A 105 11.17 -15.39 18.28
CA THR A 105 11.08 -14.01 18.75
C THR A 105 11.85 -13.87 20.06
N ASP A 106 13.12 -13.47 19.96
CA ASP A 106 13.74 -12.60 20.96
C ASP A 106 13.72 -11.12 20.53
N THR A 107 13.11 -10.82 19.40
CA THR A 107 12.77 -9.45 18.98
C THR A 107 11.26 -9.29 19.06
N PRO A 108 10.75 -8.28 19.72
CA PRO A 108 9.30 -8.03 19.76
C PRO A 108 8.79 -7.95 18.32
N VAL A 109 7.73 -8.71 18.04
CA VAL A 109 6.95 -8.57 16.81
C VAL A 109 6.48 -7.12 16.80
N VAL A 110 7.07 -6.31 15.95
CA VAL A 110 6.57 -4.97 15.69
C VAL A 110 5.27 -5.17 14.92
N GLU A 111 4.15 -4.99 15.58
CA GLU A 111 2.86 -4.99 14.92
C GLU A 111 2.90 -4.01 13.75
N PRO A 112 2.23 -4.30 12.61
CA PRO A 112 2.15 -3.36 11.50
C PRO A 112 1.55 -2.05 12.01
N GLY A 113 2.38 -1.04 12.19
CA GLY A 113 1.97 0.25 12.76
C GLY A 113 2.69 0.67 14.03
N SER A 114 3.49 -0.17 14.68
CA SER A 114 4.24 0.17 15.89
C SER A 114 5.71 0.45 15.59
N ASN A 115 6.00 1.38 14.71
CA ASN A 115 7.32 2.01 14.68
C ASN A 115 7.24 3.25 15.58
N ASP A 116 7.95 3.17 16.68
CA ASP A 116 7.98 4.09 17.81
C ASP A 116 6.75 4.00 18.73
N ASP A 117 6.94 3.41 19.94
CA ASP A 117 6.01 3.35 21.07
C ASP A 117 5.64 4.72 21.68
N ASP A 118 5.94 5.81 20.98
CA ASP A 118 5.38 7.13 21.23
C ASP A 118 4.30 7.41 20.17
N PRO A 119 3.04 7.53 20.55
CA PRO A 119 2.02 8.02 19.64
C PRO A 119 2.52 9.33 19.03
N VAL A 120 2.52 9.42 17.71
CA VAL A 120 3.03 10.58 16.94
C VAL A 120 2.50 11.91 17.49
N GLY A 121 1.37 11.87 18.21
CA GLY A 121 0.78 13.01 18.89
C GLY A 121 1.51 13.51 20.15
N THR A 122 2.48 12.79 20.71
CA THR A 122 3.19 13.20 21.94
C THR A 122 4.47 13.97 21.67
N ARG A 123 5.03 13.88 20.46
CA ARG A 123 6.20 14.67 20.09
C ARG A 123 5.79 16.02 19.52
N PRO A 124 6.43 17.13 19.92
CA PRO A 124 6.14 18.43 19.30
C PRO A 124 6.47 18.41 17.82
N LYS A 125 5.56 18.97 17.00
CA LYS A 125 5.81 19.12 15.55
C LYS A 125 7.12 19.89 15.33
N PRO A 126 8.05 19.36 14.53
CA PRO A 126 9.27 20.08 14.20
C PRO A 126 8.94 21.43 13.52
N VAL A 127 9.54 22.50 13.99
CA VAL A 127 9.42 23.81 13.34
C VAL A 127 10.38 23.85 12.17
N THR A 128 9.86 23.83 10.96
CA THR A 128 10.63 23.89 9.73
C THR A 128 10.32 25.19 8.97
N ALA A 129 11.30 25.74 8.28
CA ALA A 129 11.09 26.89 7.40
C ALA A 129 10.36 26.52 6.09
N THR A 130 10.25 25.24 5.79
CA THR A 130 9.64 24.70 4.56
C THR A 130 8.47 23.81 4.93
N GLU A 131 7.37 23.94 4.22
CA GLU A 131 6.24 22.99 4.34
C GLU A 131 6.64 21.63 3.75
N VAL A 132 6.38 20.57 4.51
CA VAL A 132 6.57 19.19 4.08
C VAL A 132 5.22 18.54 3.93
N LYS A 133 4.89 18.11 2.70
CA LYS A 133 3.60 17.50 2.36
C LYS A 133 3.79 16.05 1.93
N VAL A 134 2.83 15.20 2.27
CA VAL A 134 2.81 13.79 1.84
C VAL A 134 2.13 13.63 0.49
N ASN A 135 2.47 12.55 -0.22
CA ASN A 135 1.68 12.08 -1.34
C ASN A 135 0.76 10.97 -0.86
N VAL A 136 -0.48 10.99 -1.32
CA VAL A 136 -1.49 9.96 -1.05
C VAL A 136 -2.03 9.46 -2.38
N SER A 137 -2.06 8.14 -2.59
CA SER A 137 -2.59 7.55 -3.81
C SER A 137 -3.86 6.73 -3.55
N ILE A 138 -4.04 6.23 -2.32
CA ILE A 138 -5.22 5.45 -1.93
C ILE A 138 -5.86 6.08 -0.69
N PRO A 139 -7.21 6.27 -0.67
CA PRO A 139 -7.91 6.91 0.45
C PRO A 139 -7.67 6.21 1.80
N GLU A 140 -7.50 4.89 1.79
CA GLU A 140 -7.27 4.08 2.98
C GLU A 140 -5.97 4.42 3.71
N ALA A 141 -4.99 4.98 3.00
CA ALA A 141 -3.74 5.44 3.60
C ALA A 141 -3.87 6.82 4.27
N ALA A 142 -4.99 7.52 4.08
CA ALA A 142 -5.16 8.90 4.54
C ALA A 142 -5.02 9.04 6.05
N SER A 143 -5.65 8.17 6.83
CA SER A 143 -5.60 8.22 8.30
C SER A 143 -4.18 8.09 8.82
N ARG A 144 -3.42 7.11 8.32
CA ARG A 144 -2.01 6.93 8.68
C ARG A 144 -1.14 8.11 8.23
N ALA A 145 -1.36 8.59 7.00
CA ALA A 145 -0.63 9.74 6.47
C ALA A 145 -0.96 11.02 7.27
N ALA A 146 -2.19 11.20 7.72
CA ALA A 146 -2.62 12.33 8.52
C ALA A 146 -2.00 12.36 9.93
N GLN A 147 -1.63 11.20 10.48
CA GLN A 147 -0.93 11.07 11.75
C GLN A 147 0.53 11.55 11.68
N THR A 148 1.09 11.69 10.49
CA THR A 148 2.39 12.34 10.33
C THR A 148 2.29 13.84 10.58
N TRP A 149 3.41 14.50 10.84
CA TRP A 149 3.42 15.97 10.99
C TRP A 149 3.44 16.73 9.66
N ALA A 150 3.10 16.06 8.57
CA ALA A 150 3.04 16.70 7.25
C ALA A 150 2.09 17.90 7.25
N ASP A 151 2.47 18.95 6.55
CA ASP A 151 1.71 20.20 6.45
C ASP A 151 0.48 20.08 5.52
N GLY A 152 0.24 18.90 4.99
CA GLY A 152 -0.90 18.58 4.13
C GLY A 152 -0.57 17.52 3.10
N VAL A 153 -1.47 17.32 2.15
CA VAL A 153 -1.26 16.46 0.98
C VAL A 153 -0.76 17.30 -0.18
N GLY A 154 0.45 17.00 -0.64
CA GLY A 154 1.07 17.66 -1.79
C GLY A 154 0.58 17.15 -3.12
N LEU A 155 0.20 15.86 -3.14
CA LEU A 155 -0.36 15.19 -4.32
C LEU A 155 -1.31 14.07 -3.89
N LEU A 156 -2.59 14.23 -4.15
CA LEU A 156 -3.57 13.15 -4.16
C LEU A 156 -3.76 12.68 -5.60
N ARG A 157 -3.43 11.41 -5.85
CA ARG A 157 -3.57 10.78 -7.15
C ARG A 157 -4.93 10.09 -7.24
N ILE A 158 -5.80 10.60 -8.11
CA ILE A 158 -7.14 10.01 -8.31
C ILE A 158 -7.14 8.82 -9.27
N GLU A 159 -6.03 8.54 -9.93
CA GLU A 159 -5.90 7.42 -10.86
C GLU A 159 -6.21 6.08 -10.19
N HIS A 160 -5.77 5.89 -8.95
CA HIS A 160 -6.08 4.68 -8.19
C HIS A 160 -7.55 4.56 -7.82
N LEU A 161 -8.23 5.70 -7.56
CA LEU A 161 -9.68 5.71 -7.35
C LEU A 161 -10.42 5.28 -8.62
N VAL A 162 -9.96 5.75 -9.77
CA VAL A 162 -10.55 5.36 -11.07
C VAL A 162 -10.29 3.88 -11.36
N LEU A 163 -9.07 3.40 -11.11
CA LEU A 163 -8.70 1.99 -11.33
C LEU A 163 -9.50 1.04 -10.43
N SER A 164 -9.79 1.44 -9.18
CA SER A 164 -10.59 0.62 -8.24
C SER A 164 -12.04 0.40 -8.69
N LEU A 165 -12.53 1.19 -9.67
CA LEU A 165 -13.85 0.98 -10.24
C LEU A 165 -13.92 -0.24 -11.19
N GLY A 166 -12.77 -0.84 -11.55
CA GLY A 166 -12.68 -2.02 -12.41
C GLY A 166 -13.15 -1.80 -13.86
N LYS A 167 -13.42 -0.55 -14.24
CA LYS A 167 -13.89 -0.15 -15.58
C LYS A 167 -13.19 1.13 -16.00
N THR A 168 -13.04 1.36 -17.30
CA THR A 168 -12.60 2.68 -17.77
C THR A 168 -13.66 3.74 -17.44
N PRO A 169 -13.29 5.03 -17.29
CA PRO A 169 -14.22 6.10 -17.00
C PRO A 169 -15.40 6.15 -17.97
N GLU A 170 -15.14 6.00 -19.27
CA GLU A 170 -16.17 6.02 -20.32
C GLU A 170 -17.15 4.85 -20.15
N ARG A 171 -16.62 3.66 -19.83
CA ARG A 171 -17.43 2.48 -19.63
C ARG A 171 -18.26 2.57 -18.36
N TYR A 172 -17.67 3.08 -17.28
CA TYR A 172 -18.37 3.28 -16.02
C TYR A 172 -19.52 4.29 -16.19
N ILE A 173 -19.25 5.43 -16.84
CA ILE A 173 -20.26 6.46 -17.11
C ILE A 173 -21.38 5.93 -18.01
N ALA A 174 -21.06 5.09 -19.00
CA ALA A 174 -22.08 4.49 -19.87
C ALA A 174 -22.98 3.49 -19.14
N ASP A 175 -22.43 2.73 -18.20
CA ASP A 175 -23.15 1.69 -17.47
C ASP A 175 -23.93 2.26 -16.26
N GLU A 176 -23.33 3.14 -15.46
CA GLU A 176 -23.81 3.60 -14.15
C GLU A 176 -24.25 5.10 -14.14
N GLY A 177 -23.84 5.84 -15.15
CA GLY A 177 -24.11 7.27 -15.26
C GLY A 177 -23.01 8.17 -14.70
N SER A 178 -22.99 9.41 -15.20
CA SER A 178 -21.98 10.40 -14.82
C SER A 178 -22.09 10.83 -13.34
N GLU A 179 -23.30 10.86 -12.79
CA GLU A 179 -23.51 11.21 -11.37
C GLU A 179 -22.91 10.19 -10.43
N ALA A 180 -23.02 8.90 -10.75
CA ALA A 180 -22.40 7.82 -9.98
C ALA A 180 -20.86 7.93 -10.02
N TYR A 181 -20.28 8.19 -11.19
CA TYR A 181 -18.86 8.39 -11.34
C TYR A 181 -18.33 9.57 -10.52
N VAL A 182 -19.03 10.72 -10.60
CA VAL A 182 -18.68 11.91 -9.80
C VAL A 182 -18.76 11.62 -8.30
N LYS A 183 -19.78 10.86 -7.88
CA LYS A 183 -19.95 10.49 -6.48
C LYS A 183 -18.78 9.64 -5.95
N GLU A 184 -18.35 8.62 -6.70
CA GLU A 184 -17.22 7.79 -6.31
C GLU A 184 -15.93 8.61 -6.14
N LEU A 185 -15.63 9.48 -7.11
CA LEU A 185 -14.47 10.36 -7.00
C LEU A 185 -14.58 11.33 -5.81
N MET A 186 -15.78 11.89 -5.62
CA MET A 186 -16.04 12.82 -4.51
C MET A 186 -15.87 12.14 -3.16
N ASP A 187 -16.37 10.92 -2.99
CA ASP A 187 -16.27 10.18 -1.74
C ASP A 187 -14.81 9.83 -1.42
N GLY A 188 -14.02 9.39 -2.41
CA GLY A 188 -12.59 9.16 -2.24
C GLY A 188 -11.80 10.41 -1.88
N VAL A 189 -12.06 11.53 -2.55
CA VAL A 189 -11.40 12.80 -2.23
C VAL A 189 -11.82 13.31 -0.86
N ARG A 190 -13.10 13.16 -0.51
CA ARG A 190 -13.66 13.55 0.81
C ARG A 190 -12.97 12.80 1.93
N THR A 191 -12.80 11.49 1.81
CA THR A 191 -12.13 10.66 2.82
C THR A 191 -10.74 11.23 3.16
N VAL A 192 -9.96 11.58 2.13
CA VAL A 192 -8.63 12.16 2.35
C VAL A 192 -8.71 13.57 2.93
N ALA A 193 -9.66 14.38 2.46
CA ALA A 193 -9.79 15.76 2.92
C ALA A 193 -10.25 15.85 4.39
N GLU A 194 -11.14 14.99 4.83
CA GLU A 194 -11.61 14.93 6.22
C GLU A 194 -10.49 14.56 7.19
N GLU A 195 -9.64 13.57 6.84
CA GLU A 195 -8.49 13.15 7.65
C GLU A 195 -7.43 14.26 7.79
N PHE A 196 -7.25 15.06 6.76
CA PHE A 196 -6.26 16.13 6.77
C PHE A 196 -6.78 17.48 7.25
N TYR A 197 -8.09 17.67 7.39
CA TYR A 197 -8.62 18.97 7.83
C TYR A 197 -8.00 19.43 9.16
N PRO A 198 -7.56 20.71 9.31
CA PRO A 198 -7.65 21.85 8.36
C PRO A 198 -6.45 21.99 7.41
N ARG A 199 -5.58 20.98 7.30
CA ARG A 199 -4.40 21.01 6.43
C ARG A 199 -4.81 20.88 4.95
N PRO A 200 -4.12 21.55 4.02
CA PRO A 200 -4.50 21.57 2.62
C PRO A 200 -4.30 20.21 1.94
N VAL A 201 -5.22 19.86 1.04
CA VAL A 201 -5.13 18.69 0.16
C VAL A 201 -5.11 19.16 -1.28
N ARG A 202 -4.03 18.84 -2.02
CA ARG A 202 -3.89 19.14 -3.44
C ARG A 202 -4.24 17.89 -4.25
N VAL A 203 -5.32 17.98 -5.01
CA VAL A 203 -5.79 16.91 -5.90
C VAL A 203 -5.25 17.14 -7.30
N ARG A 204 -4.64 16.11 -7.90
CA ARG A 204 -4.32 16.10 -9.32
C ARG A 204 -5.51 15.55 -10.08
N THR A 205 -5.99 16.26 -11.08
CA THR A 205 -6.99 15.76 -12.02
C THR A 205 -6.41 14.61 -12.85
N LEU A 206 -7.30 13.77 -13.39
CA LEU A 206 -6.91 12.59 -14.16
C LEU A 206 -5.94 12.96 -15.29
N ASP A 207 -4.78 12.31 -15.27
CA ASP A 207 -3.74 12.41 -16.30
C ASP A 207 -3.82 11.13 -17.14
N ALA A 208 -4.82 11.08 -18.02
CA ALA A 208 -5.00 9.98 -18.96
C ALA A 208 -4.63 10.44 -20.37
N PRO A 209 -3.88 9.64 -21.15
CA PRO A 209 -3.68 9.94 -22.56
C PRO A 209 -5.02 9.89 -23.28
N THR A 210 -5.27 10.92 -24.08
CA THR A 210 -6.44 11.02 -24.96
C THR A 210 -6.28 10.16 -26.20
#